data_98c6a9f8ddb7cb99f4a0c1a9a2957d7d
#
_entry.id   98c6a9f8ddb7cb99f4a0c1a9a2957d7d
#
_cell.length_a   1.000
_cell.length_b   1.000
_cell.length_c   1.000
_cell.angle_alpha   90.00
_cell.angle_beta   90.00
_cell.angle_gamma   90.00
#
_symmetry.space_group_name_H-M   'P 1'
#
loop_
_entity.id
_entity.type
_entity.pdbx_description
1 polymer ?
#
loop_
_entity_poly.entity_id
_entity_poly.type
_entity_poly.pdbx_seq_one_letter_code
_entity_poly.pdbx_strand_id
1 'polypeptide(L)'
;MTTNIFSALSSAKLGLLAQQLAIEVTGQNIANVETEGYSRQDVTFEANTPRHAIKYGSMHQIGTGVRVAGIERAHDQFLFEQIMDEGDLTGSTEVKKDIFEQLEILFNEGSGRSLNDALSSFFASVHDLATNARGLPERSDLVSKAENLASTFNQTGKQLYTIQRNIDATIETEVTEINSLTTQIGKLNENIHASEPASQYKANDLRDNRDRLVKELSKKIDIQLIEESDSQISLTLKDGTALVLKDQVFDLSTSINGNNESFYDVYIDTGSTTKDITSTITGGELRGYLDMRDTEVESILDKMNILSASFIQEFNGIHRAGFGVDGSSGLDFFSALDVTVDHDVDNTGTAVVSMTNASPTTISVDEFEIAFTGSNAFTLNNLTTNAXSGTFTFTTGSTFNIKDGFAVTISGAAXSGDKVTFSVSEDSASGMAVSSTITANTRKIAAGTTTNGDGANALLMADLQNTLSFNSVTWSGSGSGSYTFDEYYNAVVSTIGIESFSAQSTLRQQEGIMLQLNSRRESISGVSIDEEMIKMIKFQQAYNASARMISVVDEMLDTLNRM
;
A
#
# COMPACT_ATOMS: atom_id res chain seq x y z
N MET A 1 73.63 -23.92 -3.50
CA MET A 1 73.40 -22.49 -3.84
C MET A 1 72.20 -22.32 -4.76
N THR A 2 72.03 -23.18 -5.74
CA THR A 2 70.93 -23.12 -6.72
C THR A 2 69.52 -23.10 -6.09
N THR A 3 69.29 -23.96 -5.05
CA THR A 3 67.99 -24.07 -4.38
C THR A 3 67.51 -22.75 -3.73
N ASN A 4 68.42 -21.90 -3.27
CA ASN A 4 68.09 -20.59 -2.63
C ASN A 4 67.72 -19.53 -3.68
N ILE A 5 68.42 -19.55 -4.82
CA ILE A 5 68.15 -18.60 -5.91
C ILE A 5 66.75 -18.83 -6.51
N PHE A 6 66.37 -20.09 -6.77
CA PHE A 6 65.06 -20.42 -7.28
C PHE A 6 63.94 -20.09 -6.29
N SER A 7 64.18 -20.22 -5.00
CA SER A 7 63.21 -19.82 -3.99
C SER A 7 63.02 -18.30 -3.93
N ALA A 8 64.09 -17.51 -4.08
CA ALA A 8 63.99 -16.07 -4.16
C ALA A 8 63.23 -15.62 -5.44
N LEU A 9 63.51 -16.28 -6.57
CA LEU A 9 62.82 -16.04 -7.83
C LEU A 9 61.32 -16.32 -7.72
N SER A 10 60.96 -17.45 -7.09
CA SER A 10 59.57 -17.83 -6.87
C SER A 10 58.83 -16.83 -5.98
N SER A 11 59.48 -16.38 -4.89
CA SER A 11 58.91 -15.37 -3.98
C SER A 11 58.67 -14.04 -4.68
N ALA A 12 59.66 -13.61 -5.49
CA ALA A 12 59.58 -12.34 -6.28
C ALA A 12 58.46 -12.42 -7.33
N LYS A 13 58.32 -13.57 -8.02
CA LYS A 13 57.27 -13.81 -9.01
C LYS A 13 55.90 -13.79 -8.35
N LEU A 14 55.70 -14.45 -7.21
CA LEU A 14 54.42 -14.45 -6.47
C LEU A 14 54.08 -13.01 -6.01
N GLY A 15 55.08 -12.26 -5.52
CA GLY A 15 54.89 -10.88 -5.14
C GLY A 15 54.43 -10.01 -6.33
N LEU A 16 55.09 -10.17 -7.48
CA LEU A 16 54.77 -9.42 -8.70
C LEU A 16 53.31 -9.70 -9.14
N LEU A 17 52.88 -10.98 -9.21
CA LEU A 17 51.53 -11.36 -9.60
C LEU A 17 50.48 -10.81 -8.59
N ALA A 18 50.79 -10.87 -7.29
CA ALA A 18 49.91 -10.38 -6.24
C ALA A 18 49.71 -8.86 -6.35
N GLN A 19 50.80 -8.10 -6.59
CA GLN A 19 50.70 -6.63 -6.76
C GLN A 19 50.01 -6.24 -8.05
N GLN A 20 50.20 -7.01 -9.14
CA GLN A 20 49.48 -6.80 -10.39
C GLN A 20 47.98 -6.89 -10.19
N LEU A 21 47.51 -7.95 -9.55
CA LEU A 21 46.08 -8.14 -9.25
C LEU A 21 45.56 -6.99 -8.38
N ALA A 22 46.33 -6.54 -7.39
CA ALA A 22 45.92 -5.41 -6.55
C ALA A 22 45.78 -4.12 -7.35
N ILE A 23 46.67 -3.87 -8.33
CA ILE A 23 46.56 -2.72 -9.23
C ILE A 23 45.29 -2.83 -10.09
N GLU A 24 44.97 -4.02 -10.60
CA GLU A 24 43.78 -4.25 -11.40
C GLU A 24 42.50 -3.97 -10.59
N VAL A 25 42.42 -4.48 -9.36
CA VAL A 25 41.24 -4.29 -8.45
C VAL A 25 41.11 -2.80 -8.10
N THR A 26 42.24 -2.12 -7.79
CA THR A 26 42.24 -0.68 -7.47
C THR A 26 41.74 0.13 -8.70
N GLY A 27 42.17 -0.27 -9.90
CA GLY A 27 41.71 0.35 -11.15
C GLY A 27 40.22 0.14 -11.37
N GLN A 28 39.69 -1.05 -11.05
CA GLN A 28 38.27 -1.35 -11.13
C GLN A 28 37.47 -0.49 -10.14
N ASN A 29 37.97 -0.33 -8.90
CA ASN A 29 37.31 0.55 -7.91
C ASN A 29 37.21 1.98 -8.46
N ILE A 30 38.32 2.53 -9.01
CA ILE A 30 38.33 3.89 -9.56
C ILE A 30 37.37 4.02 -10.72
N ALA A 31 37.33 3.02 -11.61
CA ALA A 31 36.44 3.03 -12.77
C ALA A 31 34.96 3.01 -12.39
N ASN A 32 34.62 2.42 -11.24
CA ASN A 32 33.24 2.23 -10.79
C ASN A 32 32.82 3.19 -9.67
N VAL A 33 33.59 4.26 -9.41
CA VAL A 33 33.28 5.20 -8.31
C VAL A 33 31.89 5.83 -8.43
N GLU A 34 31.38 6.03 -9.66
CA GLU A 34 30.06 6.61 -9.92
C GLU A 34 28.98 5.53 -10.19
N THR A 35 29.33 4.24 -10.11
CA THR A 35 28.38 3.16 -10.38
C THR A 35 27.53 2.92 -9.14
N GLU A 36 26.22 3.15 -9.25
CA GLU A 36 25.28 2.96 -8.14
C GLU A 36 25.29 1.51 -7.65
N GLY A 37 25.40 1.33 -6.34
CA GLY A 37 25.37 0.00 -5.71
C GLY A 37 26.72 -0.69 -5.67
N TYR A 38 27.76 -0.16 -6.34
CA TYR A 38 29.08 -0.76 -6.34
C TYR A 38 29.69 -0.69 -4.94
N SER A 39 30.33 -1.80 -4.52
CA SER A 39 31.05 -1.88 -3.25
C SER A 39 32.55 -1.96 -3.53
N ARG A 40 33.32 -1.14 -2.81
CA ARG A 40 34.79 -1.15 -2.90
C ARG A 40 35.32 -2.57 -2.66
N GLN A 41 36.25 -3.03 -3.51
CA GLN A 41 36.87 -4.36 -3.41
C GLN A 41 38.31 -4.20 -2.95
N ASP A 42 38.74 -5.06 -2.04
CA ASP A 42 40.10 -5.08 -1.52
C ASP A 42 40.70 -6.47 -1.69
N VAL A 43 41.98 -6.52 -2.09
CA VAL A 43 42.74 -7.75 -2.23
C VAL A 43 43.31 -8.14 -0.86
N THR A 44 42.99 -9.34 -0.41
CA THR A 44 43.50 -9.91 0.86
C THR A 44 44.76 -10.73 0.57
N PHE A 45 45.87 -10.34 1.17
CA PHE A 45 47.16 -11.02 1.03
C PHE A 45 47.39 -11.94 2.20
N GLU A 46 48.03 -13.10 1.92
CA GLU A 46 48.36 -14.08 2.91
C GLU A 46 49.80 -14.61 2.67
N ALA A 47 50.54 -14.89 3.75
CA ALA A 47 51.84 -15.53 3.60
C ALA A 47 51.69 -16.94 3.03
N ASN A 48 52.43 -17.24 1.98
CA ASN A 48 52.40 -18.57 1.37
C ASN A 48 53.00 -19.62 2.34
N THR A 49 52.62 -20.88 2.22
CA THR A 49 53.02 -22.00 3.10
C THR A 49 54.56 -22.04 3.17
N PRO A 50 55.16 -21.87 4.36
CA PRO A 50 56.64 -21.89 4.48
C PRO A 50 57.17 -23.28 4.24
N ARG A 51 58.40 -23.33 3.74
CA ARG A 51 59.15 -24.56 3.47
C ARG A 51 60.12 -24.84 4.61
N HIS A 52 60.19 -26.08 5.04
CA HIS A 52 61.18 -26.54 6.01
C HIS A 52 62.48 -26.86 5.27
N ALA A 53 63.59 -26.34 5.76
CA ALA A 53 64.93 -26.60 5.24
C ALA A 53 65.87 -26.94 6.37
N ILE A 54 66.64 -27.98 6.20
CA ILE A 54 67.69 -28.35 7.16
C ILE A 54 68.96 -27.67 6.70
N LYS A 55 69.50 -26.81 7.56
CA LYS A 55 70.74 -26.05 7.28
C LYS A 55 71.57 -26.01 8.53
N TYR A 56 72.84 -26.39 8.40
CA TYR A 56 73.80 -26.47 9.52
C TYR A 56 73.28 -27.35 10.68
N GLY A 57 72.55 -28.42 10.37
CA GLY A 57 72.06 -29.37 11.38
C GLY A 57 70.82 -28.95 12.14
N SER A 58 70.26 -27.78 11.83
CA SER A 58 69.04 -27.28 12.45
C SER A 58 67.91 -27.15 11.40
N MET A 59 66.68 -27.40 11.81
CA MET A 59 65.49 -27.21 10.97
C MET A 59 65.12 -25.74 10.98
N HIS A 60 65.10 -25.11 9.82
CA HIS A 60 64.71 -23.74 9.65
C HIS A 60 63.46 -23.65 8.79
N GLN A 61 62.57 -22.76 9.15
CA GLN A 61 61.38 -22.43 8.38
C GLN A 61 61.66 -21.23 7.48
N ILE A 62 61.54 -21.40 6.18
CA ILE A 62 61.85 -20.36 5.20
C ILE A 62 60.50 -19.98 4.51
N GLY A 63 60.17 -18.71 4.51
CA GLY A 63 59.00 -18.17 3.82
C GLY A 63 59.13 -18.37 2.31
N THR A 64 58.02 -18.58 1.64
CA THR A 64 57.96 -18.84 0.19
C THR A 64 57.24 -17.72 -0.57
N GLY A 65 57.00 -16.58 0.08
CA GLY A 65 56.41 -15.40 -0.56
C GLY A 65 54.98 -15.16 -0.10
N VAL A 66 54.20 -14.45 -0.93
CA VAL A 66 52.82 -14.03 -0.70
C VAL A 66 51.89 -14.72 -1.68
N ARG A 67 50.70 -14.98 -1.25
CA ARG A 67 49.59 -15.40 -2.13
C ARG A 67 48.40 -14.47 -1.92
N VAL A 68 47.55 -14.34 -2.93
CA VAL A 68 46.25 -13.68 -2.79
C VAL A 68 45.30 -14.69 -2.16
N ALA A 69 44.75 -14.34 -1.00
CA ALA A 69 43.73 -15.16 -0.32
C ALA A 69 42.36 -15.00 -0.96
N GLY A 70 42.05 -13.75 -1.42
CA GLY A 70 40.77 -13.47 -2.07
C GLY A 70 40.65 -12.00 -2.42
N ILE A 71 39.57 -11.68 -3.10
CA ILE A 71 39.10 -10.31 -3.35
C ILE A 71 37.77 -10.18 -2.62
N GLU A 72 37.73 -9.32 -1.62
CA GLU A 72 36.56 -9.16 -0.78
C GLU A 72 35.94 -7.77 -0.98
N ARG A 73 34.61 -7.71 -1.03
CA ARG A 73 33.92 -6.41 -1.09
C ARG A 73 33.71 -5.86 0.32
N ALA A 74 33.81 -4.56 0.46
CA ALA A 74 33.51 -3.87 1.72
C ALA A 74 31.99 -3.81 1.87
N HIS A 75 31.42 -4.67 2.71
CA HIS A 75 29.97 -4.83 2.89
C HIS A 75 29.65 -5.04 4.36
N ASP A 76 28.61 -4.39 4.83
CA ASP A 76 28.08 -4.53 6.19
C ASP A 76 26.64 -5.06 6.07
N GLN A 77 26.48 -6.33 6.38
CA GLN A 77 25.20 -7.04 6.28
C GLN A 77 24.11 -6.42 7.16
N PHE A 78 24.47 -6.05 8.40
CA PHE A 78 23.51 -5.47 9.35
C PHE A 78 23.00 -4.10 8.84
N LEU A 79 23.91 -3.28 8.31
CA LEU A 79 23.54 -1.99 7.74
C LEU A 79 22.67 -2.16 6.48
N PHE A 80 22.95 -3.18 5.69
CA PHE A 80 22.16 -3.51 4.49
C PHE A 80 20.71 -3.86 4.88
N GLU A 81 20.56 -4.69 5.92
CA GLU A 81 19.22 -5.07 6.43
C GLU A 81 18.46 -3.85 6.97
N GLN A 82 19.16 -2.94 7.68
CA GLN A 82 18.53 -1.69 8.14
C GLN A 82 18.05 -0.82 6.96
N ILE A 83 18.81 -0.78 5.86
CA ILE A 83 18.40 -0.03 4.65
C ILE A 83 17.16 -0.68 4.02
N MET A 84 17.08 -2.02 4.00
CA MET A 84 15.91 -2.75 3.50
C MET A 84 14.67 -2.46 4.36
N ASP A 85 14.79 -2.52 5.69
CA ASP A 85 13.67 -2.26 6.60
C ASP A 85 13.17 -0.82 6.46
N GLU A 86 14.07 0.15 6.33
CA GLU A 86 13.67 1.56 6.12
C GLU A 86 13.08 1.76 4.72
N GLY A 87 13.54 0.99 3.73
CA GLY A 87 12.99 0.99 2.37
C GLY A 87 11.52 0.56 2.34
N ASP A 88 11.20 -0.50 3.05
CA ASP A 88 9.86 -1.05 3.19
C ASP A 88 8.90 0.01 3.81
N LEU A 89 9.32 0.65 4.91
CA LEU A 89 8.53 1.70 5.57
C LEU A 89 8.35 2.92 4.67
N THR A 90 9.41 3.33 3.98
CA THR A 90 9.39 4.48 3.07
C THR A 90 8.44 4.21 1.89
N GLY A 91 8.49 3.00 1.33
CA GLY A 91 7.62 2.60 0.20
C GLY A 91 6.15 2.77 0.53
N SER A 92 5.70 2.21 1.66
CA SER A 92 4.29 2.30 2.07
C SER A 92 3.87 3.74 2.37
N THR A 93 4.74 4.53 3.01
CA THR A 93 4.45 5.92 3.36
C THR A 93 4.37 6.82 2.11
N GLU A 94 5.24 6.58 1.14
CA GLU A 94 5.25 7.32 -0.14
C GLU A 94 3.92 7.14 -0.88
N VAL A 95 3.42 5.90 -0.96
CA VAL A 95 2.11 5.59 -1.55
C VAL A 95 0.99 6.33 -0.80
N LYS A 96 0.99 6.25 0.53
CA LYS A 96 -0.03 6.94 1.34
C LYS A 96 -0.02 8.45 1.09
N LYS A 97 1.16 9.06 1.10
CA LYS A 97 1.32 10.50 0.82
C LYS A 97 0.75 10.85 -0.56
N ASP A 98 1.10 10.09 -1.60
CA ASP A 98 0.68 10.38 -2.97
C ASP A 98 -0.85 10.28 -3.16
N ILE A 99 -1.49 9.28 -2.53
CA ILE A 99 -2.94 9.10 -2.64
C ILE A 99 -3.67 10.14 -1.78
N PHE A 100 -3.18 10.46 -0.57
CA PHE A 100 -3.77 11.53 0.23
C PHE A 100 -3.67 12.89 -0.47
N GLU A 101 -2.60 13.16 -1.21
CA GLU A 101 -2.49 14.39 -2.03
C GLU A 101 -3.57 14.41 -3.14
N GLN A 102 -3.86 13.27 -3.76
CA GLN A 102 -4.95 13.17 -4.74
C GLN A 102 -6.31 13.43 -4.08
N LEU A 103 -6.53 12.88 -2.87
CA LEU A 103 -7.75 13.11 -2.10
C LEU A 103 -7.88 14.58 -1.70
N GLU A 104 -6.78 15.22 -1.26
CA GLU A 104 -6.79 16.65 -0.97
C GLU A 104 -7.22 17.49 -2.18
N ILE A 105 -6.74 17.13 -3.37
CA ILE A 105 -7.12 17.84 -4.61
C ILE A 105 -8.62 17.65 -4.88
N LEU A 106 -9.15 16.45 -4.67
CA LEU A 106 -10.59 16.15 -4.84
C LEU A 106 -11.45 16.98 -3.88
N PHE A 107 -11.02 17.08 -2.62
CA PHE A 107 -11.75 17.78 -1.56
C PHE A 107 -11.32 19.25 -1.40
N ASN A 108 -10.23 19.68 -2.05
CA ASN A 108 -9.75 21.06 -2.02
C ASN A 108 -10.55 21.90 -3.02
N GLU A 109 -11.66 22.29 -2.55
CA GLU A 109 -12.71 22.94 -3.30
C GLU A 109 -12.34 24.37 -3.63
N GLY A 110 -11.84 24.59 -4.83
CA GLY A 110 -11.73 25.94 -5.37
C GLY A 110 -13.10 26.61 -5.36
N SER A 111 -13.12 27.88 -5.06
CA SER A 111 -14.31 28.71 -4.82
C SER A 111 -15.51 28.38 -5.73
N GLY A 112 -16.63 28.06 -5.11
CA GLY A 112 -17.95 28.01 -5.75
C GLY A 112 -18.40 26.64 -6.28
N ARG A 113 -17.64 25.56 -5.98
CA ARG A 113 -18.00 24.19 -6.41
C ARG A 113 -17.92 23.15 -5.28
N SER A 114 -17.81 23.62 -4.06
CA SER A 114 -17.68 22.74 -2.92
C SER A 114 -19.02 22.11 -2.55
N LEU A 115 -18.98 20.98 -1.86
CA LEU A 115 -20.19 20.39 -1.28
C LEU A 115 -20.81 21.36 -0.27
N ASN A 116 -19.99 22.10 0.49
CA ASN A 116 -20.46 23.14 1.41
C ASN A 116 -21.18 24.26 0.66
N ASP A 117 -20.65 24.71 -0.49
CA ASP A 117 -21.31 25.72 -1.32
C ASP A 117 -22.66 25.21 -1.85
N ALA A 118 -22.69 23.94 -2.28
CA ALA A 118 -23.91 23.29 -2.77
C ALA A 118 -24.97 23.16 -1.67
N LEU A 119 -24.56 22.71 -0.47
CA LEU A 119 -25.43 22.62 0.71
C LEU A 119 -25.98 23.99 1.12
N SER A 120 -25.09 24.99 1.22
CA SER A 120 -25.48 26.37 1.58
C SER A 120 -26.49 26.97 0.56
N SER A 121 -26.21 26.77 -0.74
CA SER A 121 -27.09 27.25 -1.82
C SER A 121 -28.44 26.55 -1.79
N PHE A 122 -28.43 25.24 -1.51
CA PHE A 122 -29.65 24.45 -1.38
C PHE A 122 -30.51 24.98 -0.22
N PHE A 123 -29.92 25.10 0.99
CA PHE A 123 -30.68 25.57 2.16
C PHE A 123 -31.14 27.02 1.98
N ALA A 124 -30.39 27.90 1.31
CA ALA A 124 -30.82 29.24 0.98
C ALA A 124 -32.10 29.21 0.11
N SER A 125 -32.14 28.30 -0.88
CA SER A 125 -33.35 28.17 -1.74
C SER A 125 -34.54 27.57 -0.97
N VAL A 126 -34.30 26.72 0.05
CA VAL A 126 -35.38 26.26 0.94
C VAL A 126 -35.93 27.41 1.79
N HIS A 127 -35.08 28.31 2.29
CA HIS A 127 -35.50 29.53 3.01
C HIS A 127 -36.32 30.47 2.13
N ASP A 128 -35.91 30.65 0.85
CA ASP A 128 -36.64 31.47 -0.10
C ASP A 128 -38.04 30.88 -0.34
N LEU A 129 -38.09 29.52 -0.48
CA LEU A 129 -39.38 28.84 -0.62
C LEU A 129 -40.24 29.01 0.64
N ALA A 130 -39.66 28.98 1.85
CA ALA A 130 -40.39 29.20 3.10
C ALA A 130 -41.03 30.58 3.12
N THR A 131 -40.33 31.58 2.57
CA THR A 131 -40.82 32.97 2.49
C THR A 131 -41.91 33.15 1.46
N ASN A 132 -41.84 32.44 0.31
CA ASN A 132 -42.83 32.52 -0.77
C ASN A 132 -43.22 31.10 -1.22
N ALA A 133 -43.96 30.42 -0.39
CA ALA A 133 -44.28 29.00 -0.57
C ALA A 133 -45.13 28.70 -1.82
N ARG A 134 -45.83 29.68 -2.35
CA ARG A 134 -46.66 29.55 -3.56
C ARG A 134 -45.92 29.90 -4.85
N GLY A 135 -44.74 30.53 -4.73
CA GLY A 135 -43.97 30.99 -5.87
C GLY A 135 -43.43 29.85 -6.74
N LEU A 136 -43.75 29.87 -8.04
CA LEU A 136 -43.20 28.90 -8.99
C LEU A 136 -41.68 29.10 -9.21
N PRO A 137 -41.18 30.35 -9.29
CA PRO A 137 -39.72 30.54 -9.39
C PRO A 137 -38.94 29.96 -8.24
N GLU A 138 -39.40 30.13 -6.99
CA GLU A 138 -38.73 29.61 -5.79
C GLU A 138 -38.70 28.08 -5.79
N ARG A 139 -39.80 27.44 -6.22
CA ARG A 139 -39.91 26.00 -6.36
C ARG A 139 -38.96 25.46 -7.43
N SER A 140 -38.87 26.14 -8.56
CA SER A 140 -37.96 25.77 -9.66
C SER A 140 -36.51 25.96 -9.26
N ASP A 141 -36.21 27.05 -8.55
CA ASP A 141 -34.85 27.30 -8.03
C ASP A 141 -34.43 26.22 -7.04
N LEU A 142 -35.34 25.84 -6.10
CA LEU A 142 -35.05 24.79 -5.15
C LEU A 142 -34.71 23.46 -5.88
N VAL A 143 -35.48 23.08 -6.91
CA VAL A 143 -35.17 21.86 -7.67
C VAL A 143 -33.80 21.97 -8.33
N SER A 144 -33.47 23.13 -8.93
CA SER A 144 -32.19 23.35 -9.58
C SER A 144 -31.02 23.25 -8.58
N LYS A 145 -31.17 23.84 -7.38
CA LYS A 145 -30.15 23.74 -6.32
C LYS A 145 -30.00 22.32 -5.78
N ALA A 146 -31.14 21.60 -5.68
CA ALA A 146 -31.14 20.19 -5.27
C ALA A 146 -30.44 19.29 -6.29
N GLU A 147 -30.68 19.54 -7.59
CA GLU A 147 -29.99 18.81 -8.67
C GLU A 147 -28.48 19.09 -8.65
N ASN A 148 -28.11 20.34 -8.38
CA ASN A 148 -26.69 20.70 -8.23
C ASN A 148 -26.05 19.98 -7.03
N LEU A 149 -26.73 19.97 -5.90
CA LEU A 149 -26.27 19.26 -4.69
C LEU A 149 -26.10 17.76 -4.98
N ALA A 150 -27.11 17.13 -5.60
CA ALA A 150 -27.06 15.73 -5.99
C ALA A 150 -25.88 15.46 -6.95
N SER A 151 -25.69 16.33 -7.93
CA SER A 151 -24.57 16.22 -8.88
C SER A 151 -23.21 16.31 -8.18
N THR A 152 -23.08 17.17 -7.19
CA THR A 152 -21.84 17.32 -6.41
C THR A 152 -21.53 16.02 -5.62
N PHE A 153 -22.53 15.49 -4.92
CA PHE A 153 -22.40 14.19 -4.25
C PHE A 153 -21.99 13.08 -5.23
N ASN A 154 -22.69 13.02 -6.36
CA ASN A 154 -22.45 11.98 -7.38
C ASN A 154 -21.02 12.06 -7.93
N GLN A 155 -20.52 13.26 -8.19
CA GLN A 155 -19.16 13.47 -8.69
C GLN A 155 -18.14 13.01 -7.65
N THR A 156 -18.32 13.41 -6.39
CA THR A 156 -17.41 13.04 -5.31
C THR A 156 -17.37 11.50 -5.10
N GLY A 157 -18.54 10.87 -5.00
CA GLY A 157 -18.63 9.41 -4.84
C GLY A 157 -17.96 8.65 -5.99
N LYS A 158 -18.28 9.04 -7.22
CA LYS A 158 -17.71 8.40 -8.42
C LYS A 158 -16.21 8.62 -8.54
N GLN A 159 -15.69 9.78 -8.13
CA GLN A 159 -14.25 10.05 -8.15
C GLN A 159 -13.52 9.23 -7.09
N LEU A 160 -14.07 9.07 -5.90
CA LEU A 160 -13.51 8.21 -4.85
C LEU A 160 -13.42 6.76 -5.34
N TYR A 161 -14.51 6.25 -5.93
CA TYR A 161 -14.52 4.90 -6.49
C TYR A 161 -13.50 4.76 -7.63
N THR A 162 -13.35 5.80 -8.45
CA THR A 162 -12.33 5.80 -9.53
C THR A 162 -10.93 5.73 -8.94
N ILE A 163 -10.66 6.44 -7.84
CA ILE A 163 -9.36 6.38 -7.15
C ILE A 163 -9.11 4.93 -6.66
N GLN A 164 -10.10 4.29 -6.04
CA GLN A 164 -9.96 2.89 -5.60
C GLN A 164 -9.65 1.95 -6.77
N ARG A 165 -10.35 2.09 -7.89
CA ARG A 165 -10.12 1.26 -9.07
C ARG A 165 -8.74 1.49 -9.69
N ASN A 166 -8.25 2.72 -9.66
CA ASN A 166 -6.90 3.03 -10.14
C ASN A 166 -5.84 2.40 -9.23
N ILE A 167 -6.05 2.43 -7.91
CA ILE A 167 -5.17 1.76 -6.95
C ILE A 167 -5.17 0.24 -7.22
N ASP A 168 -6.34 -0.33 -7.44
CA ASP A 168 -6.50 -1.76 -7.72
C ASP A 168 -5.71 -2.18 -8.98
N ALA A 169 -5.80 -1.41 -10.05
CA ALA A 169 -5.02 -1.66 -11.26
C ALA A 169 -3.51 -1.50 -11.02
N THR A 170 -3.12 -0.59 -10.12
CA THR A 170 -1.71 -0.41 -9.75
C THR A 170 -1.20 -1.63 -8.96
N ILE A 171 -2.02 -2.22 -8.10
CA ILE A 171 -1.66 -3.45 -7.35
C ILE A 171 -1.27 -4.58 -8.34
N GLU A 172 -2.01 -4.76 -9.43
CA GLU A 172 -1.68 -5.75 -10.46
C GLU A 172 -0.32 -5.46 -11.12
N THR A 173 -0.04 -4.18 -11.36
CA THR A 173 1.26 -3.73 -11.92
C THR A 173 2.39 -4.01 -10.92
N GLU A 174 2.19 -3.66 -9.65
CA GLU A 174 3.18 -3.89 -8.57
C GLU A 174 3.54 -5.38 -8.45
N VAL A 175 2.54 -6.26 -8.49
CA VAL A 175 2.74 -7.70 -8.45
C VAL A 175 3.62 -8.15 -9.64
N THR A 176 3.37 -7.62 -10.82
CA THR A 176 4.17 -7.93 -12.02
C THR A 176 5.63 -7.47 -11.84
N GLU A 177 5.85 -6.27 -11.29
CA GLU A 177 7.19 -5.74 -11.04
C GLU A 177 7.94 -6.55 -9.97
N ILE A 178 7.24 -6.94 -8.89
CA ILE A 178 7.79 -7.80 -7.84
C ILE A 178 8.26 -9.13 -8.46
N ASN A 179 7.44 -9.77 -9.29
CA ASN A 179 7.80 -11.03 -9.97
C ASN A 179 9.01 -10.86 -10.88
N SER A 180 9.13 -9.74 -11.56
CA SER A 180 10.30 -9.43 -12.38
C SER A 180 11.58 -9.35 -11.53
N LEU A 181 11.49 -8.67 -10.38
CA LEU A 181 12.64 -8.52 -9.47
C LEU A 181 13.04 -9.87 -8.85
N THR A 182 12.08 -10.66 -8.37
CA THR A 182 12.36 -11.96 -7.76
C THR A 182 12.97 -12.93 -8.78
N THR A 183 12.51 -12.91 -10.03
CA THR A 183 13.07 -13.72 -11.13
C THR A 183 14.53 -13.34 -11.39
N GLN A 184 14.83 -12.04 -11.44
CA GLN A 184 16.21 -11.55 -11.66
C GLN A 184 17.11 -11.95 -10.49
N ILE A 185 16.61 -11.85 -9.25
CA ILE A 185 17.37 -12.24 -8.04
C ILE A 185 17.65 -13.74 -8.05
N GLY A 186 16.67 -14.58 -8.37
CA GLY A 186 16.85 -16.03 -8.51
C GLY A 186 17.93 -16.38 -9.56
N LYS A 187 17.91 -15.69 -10.68
CA LYS A 187 18.92 -15.88 -11.74
C LYS A 187 20.33 -15.45 -11.29
N LEU A 188 20.43 -14.34 -10.52
CA LEU A 188 21.71 -13.91 -9.96
C LEU A 188 22.22 -14.93 -8.91
N ASN A 189 21.33 -15.49 -8.10
CA ASN A 189 21.69 -16.57 -7.16
C ASN A 189 22.31 -17.75 -7.90
N GLU A 190 21.67 -18.22 -8.97
CA GLU A 190 22.18 -19.30 -9.83
C GLU A 190 23.58 -18.95 -10.35
N ASN A 191 23.75 -17.75 -10.90
CA ASN A 191 25.03 -17.29 -11.50
C ASN A 191 26.13 -17.19 -10.43
N ILE A 192 25.82 -16.68 -9.24
CA ILE A 192 26.76 -16.56 -8.12
C ILE A 192 27.21 -17.97 -7.70
N HIS A 193 26.24 -18.87 -7.50
CA HIS A 193 26.53 -20.25 -7.10
C HIS A 193 27.44 -20.94 -8.14
N ALA A 194 27.17 -20.77 -9.42
CA ALA A 194 27.97 -21.34 -10.50
C ALA A 194 29.38 -20.74 -10.56
N SER A 195 29.54 -19.47 -10.20
CA SER A 195 30.83 -18.74 -10.25
C SER A 195 31.71 -19.00 -9.02
N GLU A 196 31.13 -19.44 -7.91
CA GLU A 196 31.83 -19.61 -6.63
C GLU A 196 31.91 -21.08 -6.15
N PRO A 197 32.28 -22.06 -7.01
CA PRO A 197 32.26 -23.46 -6.62
C PRO A 197 33.39 -23.78 -5.60
N ALA A 198 33.07 -23.82 -4.33
CA ALA A 198 33.99 -24.18 -3.23
C ALA A 198 35.28 -23.36 -3.25
N SER A 199 35.28 -22.14 -3.76
CA SER A 199 36.49 -21.42 -4.09
C SER A 199 36.74 -20.22 -3.17
N GLN A 200 37.96 -19.76 -3.25
CA GLN A 200 38.44 -18.55 -2.58
C GLN A 200 37.98 -17.27 -3.29
N TYR A 201 37.30 -17.39 -4.43
CA TYR A 201 36.91 -16.26 -5.26
C TYR A 201 35.43 -15.95 -5.09
N LYS A 202 35.12 -14.68 -4.84
CA LYS A 202 33.75 -14.19 -4.69
C LYS A 202 33.35 -13.43 -5.95
N ALA A 203 32.11 -13.65 -6.40
CA ALA A 203 31.54 -12.96 -7.58
C ALA A 203 30.97 -11.61 -7.13
N ASN A 204 31.86 -10.69 -6.70
CA ASN A 204 31.48 -9.46 -6.01
C ASN A 204 30.52 -8.58 -6.85
N ASP A 205 30.77 -8.44 -8.15
CA ASP A 205 29.94 -7.60 -9.03
C ASP A 205 28.52 -8.19 -9.16
N LEU A 206 28.38 -9.53 -9.19
CA LEU A 206 27.06 -10.18 -9.21
C LEU A 206 26.35 -10.01 -7.87
N ARG A 207 27.11 -10.06 -6.78
CA ARG A 207 26.56 -9.85 -5.43
C ARG A 207 26.07 -8.41 -5.26
N ASP A 208 26.83 -7.41 -5.75
CA ASP A 208 26.42 -6.00 -5.70
C ASP A 208 25.14 -5.78 -6.53
N ASN A 209 25.05 -6.39 -7.72
CA ASN A 209 23.86 -6.30 -8.56
C ASN A 209 22.65 -6.95 -7.87
N ARG A 210 22.86 -8.10 -7.23
CA ARG A 210 21.80 -8.78 -6.46
C ARG A 210 21.32 -7.91 -5.29
N ASP A 211 22.24 -7.33 -4.53
CA ASP A 211 21.91 -6.48 -3.38
C ASP A 211 21.13 -5.24 -3.82
N ARG A 212 21.47 -4.66 -4.99
CA ARG A 212 20.71 -3.54 -5.56
C ARG A 212 19.26 -3.96 -5.86
N LEU A 213 19.05 -5.13 -6.47
CA LEU A 213 17.69 -5.62 -6.76
C LEU A 213 16.92 -5.99 -5.48
N VAL A 214 17.59 -6.53 -4.47
CA VAL A 214 16.97 -6.84 -3.17
C VAL A 214 16.52 -5.54 -2.48
N LYS A 215 17.34 -4.49 -2.52
CA LYS A 215 16.98 -3.17 -2.00
C LYS A 215 15.77 -2.58 -2.75
N GLU A 216 15.72 -2.75 -4.07
CA GLU A 216 14.59 -2.30 -4.89
C GLU A 216 13.32 -3.08 -4.53
N LEU A 217 13.44 -4.40 -4.37
CA LEU A 217 12.34 -5.29 -3.97
C LEU A 217 11.81 -4.93 -2.57
N SER A 218 12.71 -4.62 -1.61
CA SER A 218 12.30 -4.29 -0.24
C SER A 218 11.45 -3.03 -0.16
N LYS A 219 11.60 -2.09 -1.11
CA LYS A 219 10.73 -0.92 -1.20
C LYS A 219 9.32 -1.32 -1.65
N LYS A 220 9.20 -2.37 -2.47
CA LYS A 220 7.92 -2.79 -3.04
C LYS A 220 7.12 -3.73 -2.14
N ILE A 221 7.81 -4.59 -1.41
CA ILE A 221 7.16 -5.58 -0.53
C ILE A 221 8.11 -5.91 0.64
N ASP A 222 7.56 -6.11 1.82
CA ASP A 222 8.32 -6.41 3.04
C ASP A 222 8.96 -7.80 2.96
N ILE A 223 10.29 -7.85 2.98
CA ILE A 223 11.05 -9.09 2.84
C ILE A 223 12.07 -9.25 3.96
N GLN A 224 12.37 -10.50 4.27
CA GLN A 224 13.49 -10.90 5.13
C GLN A 224 14.52 -11.65 4.30
N LEU A 225 15.78 -11.30 4.48
CA LEU A 225 16.89 -11.91 3.76
C LEU A 225 17.55 -12.98 4.63
N ILE A 226 17.77 -14.17 4.07
CA ILE A 226 18.45 -15.29 4.72
C ILE A 226 19.65 -15.67 3.84
N GLU A 227 20.88 -15.54 4.38
CA GLU A 227 22.07 -15.99 3.68
C GLU A 227 22.22 -17.51 3.81
N GLU A 228 22.44 -18.16 2.69
CA GLU A 228 22.67 -19.61 2.62
C GLU A 228 24.18 -19.92 2.65
N SER A 229 24.53 -21.12 3.08
CA SER A 229 25.93 -21.55 3.19
C SER A 229 26.63 -21.67 1.83
N ASP A 230 25.87 -21.70 0.72
CA ASP A 230 26.38 -21.91 -0.64
C ASP A 230 26.45 -20.58 -1.45
N SER A 231 26.49 -19.44 -0.75
CA SER A 231 26.59 -18.09 -1.32
C SER A 231 25.31 -17.58 -1.97
N GLN A 232 24.24 -18.35 -1.98
CA GLN A 232 22.91 -17.93 -2.40
C GLN A 232 22.21 -17.18 -1.27
N ILE A 233 21.10 -16.51 -1.58
CA ILE A 233 20.21 -15.94 -0.57
C ILE A 233 18.80 -16.49 -0.78
N SER A 234 18.04 -16.54 0.31
CA SER A 234 16.60 -16.79 0.26
C SER A 234 15.88 -15.54 0.75
N LEU A 235 14.74 -15.24 0.15
CA LEU A 235 13.89 -14.08 0.51
C LEU A 235 12.52 -14.61 0.91
N THR A 236 12.07 -14.21 2.09
CA THR A 236 10.74 -14.58 2.60
C THR A 236 9.99 -13.32 3.01
N LEU A 237 8.66 -13.39 3.04
CA LEU A 237 7.84 -12.40 3.74
C LEU A 237 8.05 -12.56 5.26
N LYS A 238 7.59 -11.58 6.04
CA LYS A 238 7.75 -11.60 7.52
C LYS A 238 7.03 -12.79 8.19
N ASP A 239 6.02 -13.38 7.53
CA ASP A 239 5.34 -14.59 8.03
C ASP A 239 6.10 -15.89 7.68
N GLY A 240 7.23 -15.78 6.98
CA GLY A 240 8.03 -16.92 6.53
C GLY A 240 7.65 -17.49 5.17
N THR A 241 6.65 -16.92 4.49
CA THR A 241 6.27 -17.33 3.13
C THR A 241 7.41 -17.01 2.17
N ALA A 242 7.92 -18.01 1.45
CA ALA A 242 9.06 -17.84 0.57
C ALA A 242 8.68 -17.16 -0.74
N LEU A 243 9.43 -16.14 -1.13
CA LEU A 243 9.38 -15.53 -2.47
C LEU A 243 10.50 -16.08 -3.36
N VAL A 244 11.70 -16.24 -2.78
CA VAL A 244 12.85 -16.84 -3.46
C VAL A 244 13.53 -17.79 -2.48
N LEU A 245 13.68 -19.06 -2.85
CA LEU A 245 14.49 -20.03 -2.11
C LEU A 245 15.67 -20.40 -3.01
N LYS A 246 16.81 -19.74 -2.75
CA LYS A 246 18.00 -19.89 -3.59
C LYS A 246 17.68 -19.47 -5.04
N ASP A 247 17.70 -20.43 -5.99
CA ASP A 247 17.40 -20.19 -7.41
C ASP A 247 15.91 -20.42 -7.75
N GLN A 248 15.13 -20.96 -6.82
CA GLN A 248 13.70 -21.22 -7.02
C GLN A 248 12.87 -19.98 -6.65
N VAL A 249 12.03 -19.52 -7.59
CA VAL A 249 11.16 -18.33 -7.43
C VAL A 249 9.71 -18.79 -7.31
N PHE A 250 8.94 -18.12 -6.46
CA PHE A 250 7.51 -18.35 -6.25
C PHE A 250 6.78 -17.08 -6.69
N ASP A 251 6.04 -17.18 -7.77
CA ASP A 251 5.39 -16.01 -8.38
C ASP A 251 4.15 -15.61 -7.59
N LEU A 252 3.98 -14.30 -7.45
CA LEU A 252 2.75 -13.70 -6.97
C LEU A 252 1.73 -13.60 -8.11
N SER A 253 0.46 -13.64 -7.78
CA SER A 253 -0.64 -13.45 -8.73
C SER A 253 -1.76 -12.64 -8.06
N THR A 254 -2.63 -12.07 -8.88
CA THR A 254 -3.81 -11.36 -8.40
C THR A 254 -5.06 -12.15 -8.81
N SER A 255 -6.08 -12.15 -7.94
CA SER A 255 -7.38 -12.75 -8.24
C SER A 255 -8.49 -11.89 -7.64
N ILE A 256 -9.58 -11.77 -8.38
CA ILE A 256 -10.74 -10.98 -7.96
C ILE A 256 -11.33 -11.58 -6.69
N ASN A 257 -11.54 -10.76 -5.67
CA ASN A 257 -12.27 -11.12 -4.45
C ASN A 257 -13.67 -10.54 -4.52
N GLY A 258 -14.68 -11.40 -4.64
CA GLY A 258 -16.09 -10.99 -4.69
C GLY A 258 -16.60 -10.40 -3.38
N ASN A 259 -15.90 -10.62 -2.26
CA ASN A 259 -16.25 -10.05 -0.96
C ASN A 259 -15.58 -8.68 -0.71
N ASN A 260 -14.81 -8.17 -1.69
CA ASN A 260 -14.12 -6.89 -1.59
C ASN A 260 -14.35 -6.10 -2.89
N GLU A 261 -15.57 -5.67 -3.15
CA GLU A 261 -15.94 -4.83 -4.30
C GLU A 261 -15.42 -5.38 -5.65
N SER A 262 -15.11 -6.68 -5.71
CA SER A 262 -14.47 -7.33 -6.86
C SER A 262 -13.07 -6.78 -7.15
N PHE A 263 -12.40 -6.23 -6.14
CA PHE A 263 -10.99 -5.83 -6.21
C PHE A 263 -10.06 -7.04 -6.11
N TYR A 264 -8.80 -6.86 -6.49
CA TYR A 264 -7.80 -7.92 -6.48
C TYR A 264 -7.25 -8.19 -5.08
N ASP A 265 -7.24 -9.46 -4.69
CA ASP A 265 -6.40 -9.96 -3.61
C ASP A 265 -5.11 -10.54 -4.20
N VAL A 266 -4.08 -10.61 -3.37
CA VAL A 266 -2.74 -11.06 -3.77
C VAL A 266 -2.50 -12.48 -3.28
N TYR A 267 -2.08 -13.35 -4.18
CA TYR A 267 -1.82 -14.77 -3.94
C TYR A 267 -0.38 -15.11 -4.28
N ILE A 268 0.13 -16.17 -3.67
CA ILE A 268 1.43 -16.76 -4.04
C ILE A 268 1.24 -18.21 -4.46
N ASP A 269 1.91 -18.60 -5.55
CA ASP A 269 1.95 -19.99 -6.00
C ASP A 269 3.12 -20.70 -5.31
N THR A 270 2.81 -21.60 -4.36
CA THR A 270 3.83 -22.37 -3.65
C THR A 270 4.25 -23.65 -4.41
N GLY A 271 3.76 -23.80 -5.65
CA GLY A 271 4.04 -24.98 -6.49
C GLY A 271 3.09 -26.15 -6.21
N SER A 272 2.50 -26.22 -5.04
CA SER A 272 1.52 -27.25 -4.68
C SER A 272 0.13 -26.67 -4.46
N THR A 273 0.05 -25.43 -4.00
CA THR A 273 -1.20 -24.69 -3.74
C THR A 273 -0.97 -23.21 -3.96
N THR A 274 -2.06 -22.50 -4.21
CA THR A 274 -2.08 -21.05 -4.21
C THR A 274 -2.55 -20.59 -2.81
N LYS A 275 -1.81 -19.69 -2.19
CA LYS A 275 -2.10 -19.17 -0.84
C LYS A 275 -2.40 -17.68 -0.94
N ASP A 276 -3.48 -17.23 -0.33
CA ASP A 276 -3.79 -15.81 -0.16
C ASP A 276 -2.78 -15.21 0.83
N ILE A 277 -2.10 -14.14 0.41
CA ILE A 277 -1.13 -13.42 1.24
C ILE A 277 -1.50 -11.95 1.45
N THR A 278 -2.66 -11.51 0.98
CA THR A 278 -3.12 -10.11 1.05
C THR A 278 -2.94 -9.54 2.46
N SER A 279 -3.41 -10.27 3.46
CA SER A 279 -3.33 -9.84 4.87
C SER A 279 -1.96 -10.05 5.51
N THR A 280 -1.08 -10.84 4.89
CA THR A 280 0.26 -11.14 5.44
C THR A 280 1.31 -10.14 4.99
N ILE A 281 1.05 -9.38 3.92
CA ILE A 281 1.91 -8.28 3.44
C ILE A 281 1.80 -7.14 4.46
N THR A 282 2.91 -6.78 5.10
CA THR A 282 2.92 -5.80 6.20
C THR A 282 3.71 -4.52 5.88
N GLY A 283 4.35 -4.45 4.71
CA GLY A 283 5.15 -3.27 4.32
C GLY A 283 5.36 -3.17 2.82
N GLY A 284 6.08 -2.14 2.43
CA GLY A 284 6.36 -1.82 1.03
C GLY A 284 5.23 -1.07 0.34
N GLU A 285 5.49 -0.67 -0.90
CA GLU A 285 4.50 0.04 -1.74
C GLU A 285 3.20 -0.76 -1.85
N LEU A 286 3.30 -2.09 -2.01
CA LEU A 286 2.14 -2.96 -2.15
C LEU A 286 1.22 -2.88 -0.92
N ARG A 287 1.79 -2.87 0.30
CA ARG A 287 0.99 -2.65 1.53
C ARG A 287 0.34 -1.27 1.52
N GLY A 288 1.10 -0.25 1.10
CA GLY A 288 0.55 1.11 0.98
C GLY A 288 -0.69 1.16 0.09
N TYR A 289 -0.63 0.51 -1.08
CA TYR A 289 -1.77 0.45 -1.99
C TYR A 289 -2.96 -0.32 -1.39
N LEU A 290 -2.71 -1.46 -0.76
CA LEU A 290 -3.78 -2.25 -0.11
C LEU A 290 -4.46 -1.45 1.00
N ASP A 291 -3.68 -0.79 1.88
CA ASP A 291 -4.22 0.05 2.96
C ASP A 291 -5.07 1.21 2.40
N MET A 292 -4.54 1.89 1.38
CA MET A 292 -5.25 3.04 0.81
C MET A 292 -6.55 2.60 0.13
N ARG A 293 -6.54 1.47 -0.61
CA ARG A 293 -7.74 0.98 -1.30
C ARG A 293 -8.80 0.49 -0.32
N ASP A 294 -8.42 -0.40 0.61
CA ASP A 294 -9.35 -1.19 1.43
C ASP A 294 -9.71 -0.53 2.77
N THR A 295 -8.97 0.51 3.18
CA THR A 295 -9.20 1.14 4.48
C THR A 295 -9.43 2.64 4.36
N GLU A 296 -8.48 3.38 3.78
CA GLU A 296 -8.51 4.84 3.85
C GLU A 296 -9.54 5.43 2.88
N VAL A 297 -9.47 5.08 1.59
CA VAL A 297 -10.41 5.59 0.58
C VAL A 297 -11.81 5.02 0.84
N GLU A 298 -11.89 3.75 1.22
CA GLU A 298 -13.16 3.10 1.60
C GLU A 298 -13.84 3.85 2.75
N SER A 299 -13.10 4.13 3.82
CA SER A 299 -13.63 4.88 4.97
C SER A 299 -14.16 6.27 4.58
N ILE A 300 -13.48 6.96 3.65
CA ILE A 300 -13.93 8.27 3.16
C ILE A 300 -15.20 8.11 2.33
N LEU A 301 -15.26 7.09 1.47
CA LEU A 301 -16.45 6.78 0.64
C LEU A 301 -17.64 6.46 1.52
N ASP A 302 -17.47 5.62 2.54
CA ASP A 302 -18.50 5.28 3.53
C ASP A 302 -19.06 6.54 4.21
N LYS A 303 -18.18 7.44 4.65
CA LYS A 303 -18.61 8.68 5.31
C LYS A 303 -19.42 9.56 4.35
N MET A 304 -19.03 9.63 3.08
CA MET A 304 -19.78 10.36 2.06
C MET A 304 -21.13 9.71 1.77
N ASN A 305 -21.17 8.38 1.75
CA ASN A 305 -22.41 7.61 1.58
C ASN A 305 -23.36 7.80 2.76
N ILE A 306 -22.85 7.73 3.99
CA ILE A 306 -23.64 7.98 5.22
C ILE A 306 -24.16 9.41 5.22
N LEU A 307 -23.34 10.39 4.84
CA LEU A 307 -23.75 11.80 4.77
C LEU A 307 -24.89 11.98 3.78
N SER A 308 -24.78 11.42 2.57
CA SER A 308 -25.80 11.48 1.53
C SER A 308 -27.09 10.78 1.97
N ALA A 309 -26.98 9.54 2.45
CA ALA A 309 -28.14 8.73 2.88
C ALA A 309 -28.89 9.40 4.02
N SER A 310 -28.16 9.93 5.01
CA SER A 310 -28.75 10.64 6.16
C SER A 310 -29.46 11.90 5.72
N PHE A 311 -28.87 12.64 4.80
CA PHE A 311 -29.47 13.85 4.24
C PHE A 311 -30.78 13.53 3.52
N ILE A 312 -30.77 12.50 2.66
CA ILE A 312 -31.97 12.04 1.95
C ILE A 312 -33.04 11.60 2.97
N GLN A 313 -32.66 10.82 3.95
CA GLN A 313 -33.55 10.28 4.99
C GLN A 313 -34.26 11.38 5.75
N GLU A 314 -33.50 12.33 6.29
CA GLU A 314 -34.05 13.39 7.14
C GLU A 314 -34.88 14.40 6.33
N PHE A 315 -34.38 14.80 5.16
CA PHE A 315 -35.09 15.77 4.31
C PHE A 315 -36.41 15.16 3.81
N ASN A 316 -36.38 13.91 3.33
CA ASN A 316 -37.61 13.22 2.88
C ASN A 316 -38.58 13.02 4.05
N GLY A 317 -38.08 12.73 5.26
CA GLY A 317 -38.93 12.60 6.44
C GLY A 317 -39.77 13.85 6.70
N ILE A 318 -39.15 15.03 6.64
CA ILE A 318 -39.85 16.32 6.79
C ILE A 318 -40.79 16.57 5.61
N HIS A 319 -40.30 16.31 4.38
CA HIS A 319 -41.07 16.55 3.15
C HIS A 319 -42.36 15.74 3.11
N ARG A 320 -42.31 14.45 3.51
CA ARG A 320 -43.50 13.56 3.54
C ARG A 320 -44.58 14.06 4.48
N ALA A 321 -44.21 14.78 5.55
CA ALA A 321 -45.16 15.26 6.55
C ALA A 321 -45.92 16.51 6.08
N GLY A 322 -45.45 17.16 5.01
CA GLY A 322 -46.04 18.39 4.51
C GLY A 322 -46.99 18.21 3.34
N PHE A 323 -47.46 19.34 2.79
CA PHE A 323 -48.42 19.43 1.69
C PHE A 323 -47.90 20.32 0.57
N GLY A 324 -48.02 19.84 -0.66
CA GLY A 324 -47.83 20.62 -1.86
C GLY A 324 -48.98 21.61 -2.11
N VAL A 325 -48.74 22.63 -2.96
CA VAL A 325 -49.81 23.55 -3.32
C VAL A 325 -50.92 22.92 -4.21
N ASP A 326 -50.65 21.73 -4.73
CA ASP A 326 -51.65 20.94 -5.45
C ASP A 326 -52.42 19.98 -4.51
N GLY A 327 -52.15 20.02 -3.22
CA GLY A 327 -52.78 19.19 -2.19
C GLY A 327 -52.11 17.82 -1.97
N SER A 328 -51.03 17.52 -2.71
CA SER A 328 -50.27 16.25 -2.53
C SER A 328 -49.52 16.22 -1.21
N SER A 329 -49.35 15.04 -0.62
CA SER A 329 -48.53 14.85 0.58
C SER A 329 -47.93 13.42 0.56
N GLY A 330 -47.07 13.08 1.50
CA GLY A 330 -46.49 11.76 1.61
C GLY A 330 -45.46 11.43 0.51
N LEU A 331 -44.96 12.44 -0.22
CA LEU A 331 -44.04 12.25 -1.34
C LEU A 331 -42.59 12.49 -0.90
N ASP A 332 -41.68 11.79 -1.54
CA ASP A 332 -40.25 12.02 -1.39
C ASP A 332 -39.78 13.17 -2.27
N PHE A 333 -38.93 14.03 -1.72
CA PHE A 333 -38.25 15.09 -2.46
C PHE A 333 -37.05 14.55 -3.23
N PHE A 334 -36.17 13.82 -2.55
CA PHE A 334 -35.09 13.05 -3.17
C PHE A 334 -35.58 11.62 -3.42
N SER A 335 -35.01 10.95 -4.40
CA SER A 335 -35.33 9.55 -4.66
C SER A 335 -35.16 8.72 -3.39
N ALA A 336 -36.04 7.78 -3.17
CA ALA A 336 -36.01 6.91 -1.99
C ALA A 336 -34.71 6.11 -1.96
N LEU A 337 -34.21 5.84 -0.76
CA LEU A 337 -33.07 4.97 -0.55
C LEU A 337 -33.51 3.50 -0.78
N ASP A 338 -32.82 2.82 -1.66
CA ASP A 338 -33.00 1.38 -1.88
C ASP A 338 -32.03 0.60 -0.97
N VAL A 339 -32.38 -0.64 -0.66
CA VAL A 339 -31.51 -1.51 0.15
C VAL A 339 -30.62 -2.32 -0.78
N THR A 340 -29.32 -2.13 -0.66
CA THR A 340 -28.32 -2.97 -1.32
C THR A 340 -28.10 -4.21 -0.46
N VAL A 341 -27.95 -5.38 -1.07
CA VAL A 341 -27.77 -6.66 -0.37
C VAL A 341 -26.67 -7.44 -1.05
N ASP A 342 -25.60 -7.74 -0.31
CA ASP A 342 -24.46 -8.49 -0.80
C ASP A 342 -24.33 -9.82 -0.08
N HIS A 343 -24.18 -10.87 -0.87
CA HIS A 343 -24.07 -12.26 -0.40
C HIS A 343 -22.59 -12.65 -0.43
N ASP A 344 -22.06 -13.06 0.72
CA ASP A 344 -20.69 -13.52 0.81
C ASP A 344 -20.46 -14.67 -0.20
N VAL A 345 -19.41 -14.56 -1.02
CA VAL A 345 -19.10 -15.55 -2.07
C VAL A 345 -18.70 -16.92 -1.49
N ASP A 346 -18.31 -16.96 -0.22
CA ASP A 346 -17.93 -18.19 0.49
C ASP A 346 -19.14 -18.91 1.08
N ASN A 347 -20.36 -18.37 0.92
CA ASN A 347 -21.57 -18.99 1.41
C ASN A 347 -21.75 -20.38 0.80
N THR A 348 -22.04 -21.36 1.66
CA THR A 348 -22.21 -22.76 1.25
C THR A 348 -23.66 -23.14 1.05
N GLY A 349 -24.58 -22.35 1.60
CA GLY A 349 -26.02 -22.53 1.44
C GLY A 349 -26.52 -21.97 0.11
N THR A 350 -27.82 -22.13 -0.09
CA THR A 350 -28.52 -21.57 -1.25
C THR A 350 -29.50 -20.46 -0.83
N ALA A 351 -29.28 -19.90 0.37
CA ALA A 351 -30.14 -18.83 0.88
C ALA A 351 -29.97 -17.56 0.03
N VAL A 352 -31.11 -17.02 -0.39
CA VAL A 352 -31.20 -15.72 -1.04
C VAL A 352 -31.94 -14.79 -0.09
N VAL A 353 -31.30 -13.73 0.31
CA VAL A 353 -31.88 -12.69 1.17
C VAL A 353 -32.28 -11.52 0.28
N SER A 354 -33.53 -11.12 0.38
CA SER A 354 -34.01 -9.89 -0.23
C SER A 354 -34.55 -8.96 0.84
N MET A 355 -34.21 -7.67 0.73
CA MET A 355 -34.54 -6.67 1.72
C MET A 355 -35.38 -5.56 1.11
N THR A 356 -36.25 -4.98 1.91
CA THR A 356 -36.98 -3.78 1.51
C THR A 356 -37.02 -2.78 2.66
N ASN A 357 -37.12 -1.51 2.29
CA ASN A 357 -37.32 -0.41 3.22
C ASN A 357 -38.78 -0.44 3.69
N ALA A 358 -39.02 -0.99 4.89
CA ALA A 358 -40.36 -1.14 5.46
C ALA A 358 -40.83 0.11 6.20
N SER A 359 -39.91 0.99 6.56
CA SER A 359 -40.21 2.23 7.28
C SER A 359 -39.35 3.38 6.76
N PRO A 360 -39.72 3.98 5.63
CA PRO A 360 -38.89 5.03 5.00
C PRO A 360 -38.58 6.25 5.86
N THR A 361 -39.29 6.45 6.95
CA THR A 361 -39.06 7.57 7.88
C THR A 361 -38.11 7.23 9.03
N THR A 362 -37.84 5.94 9.26
CA THR A 362 -37.06 5.48 10.43
C THR A 362 -35.98 4.45 10.05
N ILE A 363 -35.76 4.19 8.77
CA ILE A 363 -34.76 3.22 8.33
C ILE A 363 -33.36 3.69 8.75
N SER A 364 -32.56 2.77 9.29
CA SER A 364 -31.17 3.09 9.65
C SER A 364 -30.32 3.20 8.38
N VAL A 365 -29.37 4.14 8.40
CA VAL A 365 -28.37 4.28 7.35
C VAL A 365 -27.09 3.47 7.65
N ASP A 366 -27.05 2.77 8.79
CA ASP A 366 -25.93 1.90 9.15
C ASP A 366 -25.88 0.68 8.23
N GLU A 367 -24.71 0.08 8.19
CA GLU A 367 -24.48 -1.21 7.52
C GLU A 367 -24.71 -2.37 8.52
N PHE A 368 -25.32 -3.42 8.03
CA PHE A 368 -25.68 -4.59 8.84
C PHE A 368 -25.21 -5.88 8.18
N GLU A 369 -24.92 -6.90 9.03
CA GLU A 369 -24.60 -8.26 8.60
C GLU A 369 -25.64 -9.23 9.19
N ILE A 370 -26.22 -10.03 8.32
CA ILE A 370 -26.94 -11.25 8.72
C ILE A 370 -25.91 -12.38 8.75
N ALA A 371 -25.66 -12.96 9.91
CA ALA A 371 -24.79 -14.13 10.07
C ALA A 371 -25.66 -15.34 10.45
N PHE A 372 -25.83 -16.30 9.54
CA PHE A 372 -26.68 -17.46 9.76
C PHE A 372 -26.07 -18.39 10.81
N THR A 373 -26.87 -18.73 11.81
CA THR A 373 -26.48 -19.66 12.90
C THR A 373 -27.07 -21.06 12.68
N GLY A 374 -27.91 -21.21 11.66
CA GLY A 374 -28.53 -22.46 11.28
C GLY A 374 -29.54 -22.26 10.16
N SER A 375 -30.26 -23.31 9.79
CA SER A 375 -31.16 -23.32 8.63
C SER A 375 -32.34 -22.35 8.73
N ASN A 376 -32.68 -21.87 9.93
CA ASN A 376 -33.84 -20.98 10.14
C ASN A 376 -33.57 -19.93 11.24
N ALA A 377 -32.29 -19.61 11.49
CA ALA A 377 -31.90 -18.63 12.51
C ALA A 377 -30.64 -17.86 12.08
N PHE A 378 -30.60 -16.60 12.46
CA PHE A 378 -29.41 -15.74 12.22
C PHE A 378 -29.23 -14.73 13.35
N THR A 379 -28.03 -14.21 13.47
CA THR A 379 -27.75 -13.01 14.25
C THR A 379 -27.67 -11.81 13.30
N LEU A 380 -28.19 -10.68 13.76
CA LEU A 380 -28.07 -9.40 13.06
C LEU A 380 -27.01 -8.58 13.78
N ASN A 381 -25.97 -8.22 13.09
CA ASN A 381 -24.88 -7.39 13.60
C ASN A 381 -24.92 -6.04 12.89
N ASN A 382 -24.76 -4.96 13.62
CA ASN A 382 -24.58 -3.62 13.05
C ASN A 382 -23.06 -3.43 12.88
N LEU A 383 -22.60 -3.37 11.63
CA LEU A 383 -21.18 -3.27 11.30
C LEU A 383 -20.63 -1.85 11.55
N THR A 384 -21.47 -0.84 11.37
CA THR A 384 -21.08 0.57 11.61
C THR A 384 -20.75 0.82 13.09
N THR A 385 -21.55 0.23 14.02
CA THR A 385 -21.38 0.43 15.47
C THR A 385 -20.69 -0.74 16.17
N ASN A 386 -20.41 -1.82 15.45
CA ASN A 386 -19.88 -3.07 16.01
C ASN A 386 -20.75 -3.64 17.14
N ALA A 387 -22.09 -3.66 16.95
CA ALA A 387 -23.04 -4.06 18.02
C ALA A 387 -24.04 -5.11 17.57
N UNK A 388 -24.35 -6.05 18.02
CA UNK A 388 -25.19 -6.97 17.79
C UNK A 388 -26.43 -6.39 17.90
N SER A 389 -27.17 -6.58 17.13
CA SER A 389 -28.55 -6.06 17.09
C SER A 389 -29.60 -7.07 17.49
N GLY A 390 -29.26 -8.33 17.51
CA GLY A 390 -30.17 -9.39 18.01
C GLY A 390 -30.06 -10.71 17.28
N THR A 391 -30.82 -11.69 17.77
CA THR A 391 -30.95 -13.01 17.12
C THR A 391 -32.39 -13.18 16.67
N PHE A 392 -32.57 -13.68 15.46
CA PHE A 392 -33.86 -13.82 14.80
C PHE A 392 -34.05 -15.26 14.32
N THR A 393 -35.31 -15.71 14.34
CA THR A 393 -35.72 -16.93 13.63
C THR A 393 -36.66 -16.58 12.49
N PHE A 394 -36.62 -17.34 11.43
CA PHE A 394 -37.42 -17.06 10.24
C PHE A 394 -38.08 -18.32 9.68
N THR A 395 -39.10 -18.10 8.87
CA THR A 395 -39.73 -19.15 8.04
C THR A 395 -39.38 -18.83 6.58
N THR A 396 -38.76 -19.77 5.91
CA THR A 396 -38.36 -19.65 4.50
C THR A 396 -39.51 -19.15 3.63
N GLY A 397 -39.27 -18.11 2.85
CA GLY A 397 -40.21 -17.48 1.95
C GLY A 397 -41.20 -16.50 2.59
N SER A 398 -41.12 -16.31 3.91
CA SER A 398 -41.99 -15.33 4.60
C SER A 398 -41.24 -14.01 4.81
N THR A 399 -41.94 -12.89 4.59
CA THR A 399 -41.42 -11.55 4.86
C THR A 399 -41.73 -11.19 6.32
N PHE A 400 -40.77 -10.63 7.02
CA PHE A 400 -40.93 -10.14 8.40
C PHE A 400 -40.03 -8.92 8.66
N ASN A 401 -40.47 -8.11 9.60
CA ASN A 401 -39.68 -6.90 9.95
C ASN A 401 -38.60 -7.28 10.93
N ILE A 402 -37.41 -6.76 10.68
CA ILE A 402 -36.31 -6.76 11.64
C ILE A 402 -36.13 -5.32 12.17
N LYS A 403 -35.14 -5.11 12.98
CA LYS A 403 -34.87 -3.79 13.58
C LYS A 403 -34.62 -2.73 12.51
N ASP A 404 -34.76 -1.50 12.92
CA ASP A 404 -34.21 -0.31 12.24
C ASP A 404 -34.82 -0.05 10.85
N GLY A 405 -36.08 -0.48 10.67
CA GLY A 405 -36.89 -0.11 9.50
C GLY A 405 -36.79 -1.05 8.31
N PHE A 406 -36.13 -2.19 8.46
CA PHE A 406 -35.97 -3.17 7.37
C PHE A 406 -37.00 -4.31 7.44
N ALA A 407 -37.45 -4.75 6.27
CA ALA A 407 -38.20 -6.03 6.13
C ALA A 407 -37.35 -6.98 5.29
N VAL A 408 -37.23 -8.22 5.76
CA VAL A 408 -36.41 -9.26 5.14
C VAL A 408 -37.26 -10.43 4.67
N THR A 409 -36.93 -10.98 3.51
CA THR A 409 -37.46 -12.24 2.99
C THR A 409 -36.27 -13.15 2.70
N ILE A 410 -36.25 -14.33 3.33
CA ILE A 410 -35.16 -15.29 3.13
C ILE A 410 -35.75 -16.52 2.44
N SER A 411 -35.23 -16.88 1.28
CA SER A 411 -35.65 -18.06 0.51
C SER A 411 -34.41 -18.97 0.32
N GLY A 412 -34.67 -20.25 -0.01
CA GLY A 412 -33.59 -21.23 -0.11
C GLY A 412 -33.15 -21.74 1.27
N ALA A 413 -32.02 -22.40 1.35
CA ALA A 413 -31.49 -23.05 2.55
C ALA A 413 -30.18 -22.41 2.97
N ALA A 414 -30.19 -21.89 4.21
CA ALA A 414 -28.97 -21.31 4.78
C ALA A 414 -28.15 -22.36 5.55
N UNK A 415 -26.96 -22.14 5.56
CA UNK A 415 -26.07 -22.94 6.24
C UNK A 415 -25.55 -22.12 7.35
N SER A 416 -25.15 -22.84 8.37
CA SER A 416 -24.54 -22.11 9.49
C SER A 416 -23.17 -21.57 9.09
N GLY A 417 -22.93 -20.30 9.30
CA GLY A 417 -21.72 -19.61 8.88
C GLY A 417 -21.89 -18.75 7.63
N ASP A 418 -22.96 -18.97 6.86
CA ASP A 418 -23.27 -18.09 5.72
C ASP A 418 -23.51 -16.65 6.20
N LYS A 419 -23.14 -15.67 5.37
CA LYS A 419 -23.24 -14.25 5.69
C LYS A 419 -23.87 -13.45 4.55
N VAL A 420 -24.56 -12.39 4.89
CA VAL A 420 -25.11 -11.43 3.94
C VAL A 420 -25.01 -10.04 4.57
N THR A 421 -24.40 -9.08 3.89
CA THR A 421 -24.38 -7.69 4.32
C THR A 421 -25.45 -6.88 3.59
N PHE A 422 -25.90 -5.80 4.20
CA PHE A 422 -26.87 -4.91 3.57
C PHE A 422 -26.84 -3.52 4.19
N SER A 423 -27.13 -2.51 3.36
CA SER A 423 -27.32 -1.13 3.82
C SER A 423 -28.22 -0.34 2.86
N VAL A 424 -28.64 0.85 3.27
CA VAL A 424 -29.26 1.86 2.38
C VAL A 424 -28.29 2.99 2.07
N SER A 425 -27.14 3.02 2.74
CA SER A 425 -26.14 4.07 2.51
C SER A 425 -25.22 3.75 1.35
N GLU A 426 -24.95 2.49 1.10
CA GLU A 426 -24.07 2.06 0.01
C GLU A 426 -24.49 2.71 -1.30
N ASP A 427 -23.54 3.29 -2.01
CA ASP A 427 -23.72 4.02 -3.28
C ASP A 427 -24.66 5.23 -3.21
N SER A 428 -25.15 5.63 -2.04
CA SER A 428 -26.10 6.74 -1.94
C SER A 428 -25.48 8.08 -2.40
N ALA A 429 -24.17 8.29 -2.17
CA ALA A 429 -23.50 9.49 -2.66
C ALA A 429 -23.46 9.52 -4.19
N SER A 430 -23.07 8.40 -4.82
CA SER A 430 -22.96 8.30 -6.28
C SER A 430 -24.32 8.21 -6.99
N GLY A 431 -25.41 7.85 -6.25
CA GLY A 431 -26.75 7.66 -6.76
C GLY A 431 -27.78 8.72 -6.37
N MET A 432 -27.41 9.74 -5.58
CA MET A 432 -28.34 10.77 -5.11
C MET A 432 -29.04 11.47 -6.29
N ALA A 433 -30.35 11.65 -6.19
CA ALA A 433 -31.14 12.30 -7.26
C ALA A 433 -32.41 12.93 -6.68
N VAL A 434 -32.88 14.00 -7.29
CA VAL A 434 -34.19 14.57 -6.99
C VAL A 434 -35.26 13.62 -7.57
N SER A 435 -36.31 13.37 -6.82
CA SER A 435 -37.41 12.48 -7.23
C SER A 435 -38.02 12.96 -8.57
N SER A 436 -38.24 12.04 -9.50
CA SER A 436 -38.87 12.34 -10.78
C SER A 436 -40.30 12.91 -10.61
N THR A 437 -40.96 12.56 -9.52
CA THR A 437 -42.28 13.11 -9.17
C THR A 437 -42.21 14.61 -8.91
N ILE A 438 -41.15 15.08 -8.29
CA ILE A 438 -40.91 16.50 -7.97
C ILE A 438 -40.43 17.27 -9.21
N THR A 439 -39.49 16.71 -9.97
CA THR A 439 -38.95 17.36 -11.17
C THR A 439 -40.05 17.51 -12.24
N ALA A 440 -40.97 16.54 -12.35
CA ALA A 440 -42.10 16.60 -13.28
C ALA A 440 -43.15 17.68 -12.88
N ASN A 441 -43.28 17.99 -11.58
CA ASN A 441 -44.26 18.94 -11.11
C ASN A 441 -43.82 19.57 -9.77
N THR A 442 -43.21 20.73 -9.83
CA THR A 442 -42.69 21.42 -8.64
C THR A 442 -43.80 21.89 -7.67
N ARG A 443 -45.07 21.88 -8.09
CA ARG A 443 -46.23 22.19 -7.21
C ARG A 443 -46.37 21.11 -6.11
N LYS A 444 -45.78 19.94 -6.32
CA LYS A 444 -45.79 18.81 -5.35
C LYS A 444 -44.80 19.00 -4.20
N ILE A 445 -43.90 19.98 -4.28
CA ILE A 445 -42.97 20.26 -3.18
C ILE A 445 -43.82 20.61 -1.94
N ALA A 446 -43.58 19.90 -0.85
CA ALA A 446 -44.43 19.98 0.36
C ALA A 446 -43.96 21.14 1.26
N ALA A 447 -44.18 22.37 0.81
CA ALA A 447 -43.75 23.56 1.52
C ALA A 447 -44.64 23.91 2.73
N GLY A 448 -45.89 23.46 2.72
CA GLY A 448 -46.86 23.79 3.77
C GLY A 448 -47.11 22.67 4.77
N THR A 449 -47.56 23.05 5.97
CA THR A 449 -48.10 22.07 6.94
C THR A 449 -49.59 21.84 6.74
N THR A 450 -50.20 22.64 5.88
CA THR A 450 -51.60 22.49 5.46
C THR A 450 -51.69 22.69 3.94
N THR A 451 -52.88 22.40 3.38
CA THR A 451 -53.17 22.57 1.95
C THR A 451 -53.35 24.05 1.55
N ASN A 452 -53.21 24.99 2.49
CA ASN A 452 -53.37 26.42 2.24
C ASN A 452 -52.17 27.08 1.56
N GLY A 453 -51.06 26.34 1.36
CA GLY A 453 -49.86 26.83 0.72
C GLY A 453 -49.04 27.76 1.63
N ASP A 454 -49.04 27.48 2.91
CA ASP A 454 -48.15 28.13 3.87
C ASP A 454 -46.71 27.62 3.70
N GLY A 455 -45.72 28.30 4.28
CA GLY A 455 -44.29 27.95 4.20
C GLY A 455 -43.75 27.24 5.44
N ALA A 456 -44.63 26.80 6.32
CA ALA A 456 -44.18 26.27 7.63
C ALA A 456 -43.36 24.98 7.50
N ASN A 457 -43.72 24.07 6.56
CA ASN A 457 -42.95 22.85 6.35
C ASN A 457 -41.59 23.15 5.68
N ALA A 458 -41.57 24.15 4.76
CA ALA A 458 -40.30 24.59 4.17
C ALA A 458 -39.37 25.18 5.22
N LEU A 459 -39.92 25.85 6.25
CA LEU A 459 -39.12 26.34 7.36
C LEU A 459 -38.51 25.18 8.16
N LEU A 460 -39.28 24.09 8.41
CA LEU A 460 -38.75 22.89 9.08
C LEU A 460 -37.64 22.22 8.25
N MET A 461 -37.82 22.19 6.91
CA MET A 461 -36.77 21.67 6.00
C MET A 461 -35.51 22.54 6.05
N ALA A 462 -35.68 23.88 6.14
CA ALA A 462 -34.54 24.80 6.25
C ALA A 462 -33.81 24.67 7.59
N ASP A 463 -34.56 24.45 8.70
CA ASP A 463 -33.98 24.25 10.04
C ASP A 463 -33.08 23.01 10.12
N LEU A 464 -33.24 22.06 9.19
CA LEU A 464 -32.38 20.89 9.10
C LEU A 464 -30.89 21.28 8.95
N GLN A 465 -30.60 22.42 8.33
CA GLN A 465 -29.23 22.95 8.22
C GLN A 465 -28.52 23.05 9.56
N ASN A 466 -29.28 23.37 10.62
CA ASN A 466 -28.75 23.61 11.96
C ASN A 466 -29.00 22.43 12.90
N THR A 467 -29.56 21.34 12.40
CA THR A 467 -29.91 20.17 13.20
C THR A 467 -28.67 19.30 13.42
N LEU A 468 -28.41 18.94 14.67
CA LEU A 468 -27.28 18.08 15.05
C LEU A 468 -27.67 16.62 14.79
N SER A 469 -27.21 16.05 13.69
CA SER A 469 -27.62 14.73 13.20
C SER A 469 -26.54 13.66 13.33
N PHE A 470 -25.28 14.04 13.56
CA PHE A 470 -24.15 13.12 13.60
C PHE A 470 -23.42 13.15 14.92
N ASN A 471 -22.95 12.00 15.38
CA ASN A 471 -21.84 11.87 16.31
C ASN A 471 -20.53 11.85 15.48
N SER A 472 -19.40 11.60 16.11
CA SER A 472 -18.09 11.78 15.47
C SER A 472 -17.93 11.05 14.11
N VAL A 473 -18.57 9.90 13.91
CA VAL A 473 -18.38 9.08 12.71
C VAL A 473 -19.68 8.46 12.18
N THR A 474 -20.77 8.55 12.94
CA THR A 474 -22.02 7.86 12.60
C THR A 474 -23.20 8.82 12.62
N TRP A 475 -24.21 8.52 11.83
CA TRP A 475 -25.51 9.20 11.91
C TRP A 475 -26.20 8.76 13.22
N SER A 476 -26.71 9.71 13.97
CA SER A 476 -27.38 9.43 15.25
C SER A 476 -28.85 9.84 15.23
N GLY A 477 -29.33 10.37 14.11
CA GLY A 477 -30.69 10.83 13.95
C GLY A 477 -30.87 12.32 14.30
N SER A 478 -31.89 12.92 13.71
CA SER A 478 -32.16 14.35 13.82
C SER A 478 -32.27 14.80 15.28
N GLY A 479 -31.45 15.74 15.64
CA GLY A 479 -31.41 16.33 16.99
C GLY A 479 -30.74 15.49 18.05
N SER A 480 -30.13 14.37 17.69
CA SER A 480 -29.47 13.46 18.65
C SER A 480 -27.95 13.47 18.57
N GLY A 481 -27.38 14.22 17.62
CA GLY A 481 -25.94 14.25 17.34
C GLY A 481 -25.21 15.40 17.99
N SER A 482 -23.96 15.58 17.57
CA SER A 482 -23.06 16.67 17.97
C SER A 482 -22.61 17.53 16.81
N TYR A 483 -22.88 17.12 15.58
CA TYR A 483 -22.47 17.79 14.34
C TYR A 483 -23.65 17.94 13.39
N THR A 484 -23.67 19.07 12.69
CA THR A 484 -24.56 19.30 11.55
C THR A 484 -24.01 18.62 10.29
N PHE A 485 -24.73 18.67 9.17
CA PHE A 485 -24.31 18.08 7.89
C PHE A 485 -23.01 18.72 7.37
N ASP A 486 -22.91 20.04 7.40
CA ASP A 486 -21.70 20.73 6.95
C ASP A 486 -20.53 20.55 7.92
N GLU A 487 -20.76 20.50 9.23
CA GLU A 487 -19.72 20.21 10.23
C GLU A 487 -19.18 18.80 10.08
N TYR A 488 -20.05 17.80 9.81
CA TYR A 488 -19.61 16.42 9.56
C TYR A 488 -18.75 16.36 8.30
N TYR A 489 -19.20 16.99 7.20
CA TYR A 489 -18.40 17.05 5.96
C TYR A 489 -17.05 17.71 6.21
N ASN A 490 -17.03 18.85 6.92
CA ASN A 490 -15.78 19.55 7.25
C ASN A 490 -14.85 18.68 8.11
N ALA A 491 -15.39 17.83 8.97
CA ALA A 491 -14.58 16.89 9.75
C ALA A 491 -13.93 15.85 8.83
N VAL A 492 -14.64 15.36 7.81
CA VAL A 492 -14.09 14.43 6.81
C VAL A 492 -12.91 15.10 6.07
N VAL A 493 -13.13 16.31 5.55
CA VAL A 493 -12.10 17.07 4.83
C VAL A 493 -10.88 17.33 5.72
N SER A 494 -11.13 17.70 6.98
CA SER A 494 -10.06 17.95 7.96
C SER A 494 -9.24 16.68 8.22
N THR A 495 -9.90 15.53 8.31
CA THR A 495 -9.20 14.23 8.51
C THR A 495 -8.26 13.95 7.33
N ILE A 496 -8.73 14.15 6.10
CA ILE A 496 -7.90 13.97 4.90
C ILE A 496 -6.64 14.86 4.98
N GLY A 497 -6.81 16.13 5.33
CA GLY A 497 -5.69 17.07 5.47
C GLY A 497 -4.70 16.66 6.57
N ILE A 498 -5.21 16.17 7.71
CA ILE A 498 -4.38 15.71 8.82
C ILE A 498 -3.58 14.47 8.40
N GLU A 499 -4.23 13.49 7.76
CA GLU A 499 -3.57 12.26 7.30
C GLU A 499 -2.53 12.54 6.21
N SER A 500 -2.84 13.44 5.28
CA SER A 500 -1.90 13.90 4.25
C SER A 500 -0.66 14.54 4.88
N PHE A 501 -0.87 15.48 5.81
CA PHE A 501 0.24 16.13 6.52
C PHE A 501 1.07 15.11 7.33
N SER A 502 0.40 14.17 7.99
CA SER A 502 1.05 13.10 8.76
C SER A 502 1.93 12.23 7.86
N ALA A 503 1.40 11.80 6.71
CA ALA A 503 2.14 11.00 5.73
C ALA A 503 3.36 11.76 5.20
N GLN A 504 3.19 13.05 4.84
CA GLN A 504 4.29 13.91 4.39
C GLN A 504 5.37 14.07 5.46
N SER A 505 4.96 14.28 6.70
CA SER A 505 5.89 14.47 7.83
C SER A 505 6.68 13.18 8.13
N THR A 506 6.00 12.05 8.11
CA THR A 506 6.60 10.73 8.32
C THR A 506 7.60 10.41 7.19
N LEU A 507 7.21 10.68 5.94
CA LEU A 507 8.07 10.44 4.79
C LEU A 507 9.38 11.27 4.89
N ARG A 508 9.28 12.57 5.24
CA ARG A 508 10.47 13.42 5.42
C ARG A 508 11.41 12.87 6.51
N GLN A 509 10.84 12.32 7.59
CA GLN A 509 11.63 11.71 8.67
C GLN A 509 12.34 10.44 8.16
N GLN A 510 11.61 9.57 7.45
CA GLN A 510 12.15 8.32 6.89
C GLN A 510 13.24 8.61 5.84
N GLU A 511 13.02 9.60 4.98
CA GLU A 511 14.02 10.05 4.00
C GLU A 511 15.30 10.54 4.70
N GLY A 512 15.15 11.23 5.82
CA GLY A 512 16.28 11.67 6.65
C GLY A 512 17.07 10.50 7.22
N ILE A 513 16.36 9.46 7.70
CA ILE A 513 16.99 8.23 8.21
C ILE A 513 17.69 7.49 7.04
N MET A 514 17.02 7.35 5.92
CA MET A 514 17.57 6.69 4.72
C MET A 514 18.83 7.40 4.24
N LEU A 515 18.84 8.74 4.26
CA LEU A 515 20.03 9.53 3.90
C LEU A 515 21.21 9.23 4.85
N GLN A 516 20.96 9.12 6.16
CA GLN A 516 21.99 8.76 7.15
C GLN A 516 22.53 7.34 6.92
N LEU A 517 21.63 6.38 6.68
CA LEU A 517 22.00 4.98 6.43
C LEU A 517 22.86 4.87 5.15
N ASN A 518 22.42 5.54 4.08
CA ASN A 518 23.18 5.55 2.82
C ASN A 518 24.53 6.25 2.97
N SER A 519 24.61 7.34 3.73
CA SER A 519 25.88 8.02 4.03
C SER A 519 26.83 7.10 4.80
N ARG A 520 26.31 6.35 5.76
CA ARG A 520 27.10 5.36 6.51
C ARG A 520 27.55 4.21 5.59
N ARG A 521 26.68 3.74 4.68
CA ARG A 521 27.05 2.74 3.69
C ARG A 521 28.21 3.25 2.82
N GLU A 522 28.13 4.49 2.34
CA GLU A 522 29.19 5.08 1.52
C GLU A 522 30.51 5.19 2.30
N SER A 523 30.47 5.46 3.61
CA SER A 523 31.69 5.52 4.41
C SER A 523 32.37 4.15 4.59
N ILE A 524 31.60 3.05 4.51
CA ILE A 524 32.11 1.68 4.65
C ILE A 524 32.45 1.09 3.27
N SER A 525 31.49 1.13 2.35
CA SER A 525 31.52 0.42 1.06
C SER A 525 31.91 1.32 -0.11
N GLY A 526 31.88 2.62 0.06
CA GLY A 526 32.15 3.59 -1.02
C GLY A 526 33.61 3.62 -1.46
N VAL A 527 33.82 4.11 -2.67
CA VAL A 527 35.17 4.26 -3.25
C VAL A 527 35.61 5.71 -3.11
N SER A 528 36.76 5.92 -2.47
CA SER A 528 37.43 7.22 -2.43
C SER A 528 38.56 7.22 -3.46
N ILE A 529 38.45 8.05 -4.49
CA ILE A 529 39.49 8.16 -5.54
C ILE A 529 40.87 8.42 -4.92
N ASP A 530 40.94 9.32 -3.94
CA ASP A 530 42.23 9.68 -3.31
C ASP A 530 42.86 8.47 -2.61
N GLU A 531 42.05 7.70 -1.86
CA GLU A 531 42.57 6.51 -1.16
C GLU A 531 43.00 5.44 -2.16
N GLU A 532 42.20 5.21 -3.21
CA GLU A 532 42.54 4.21 -4.24
C GLU A 532 43.78 4.62 -5.03
N MET A 533 43.98 5.90 -5.31
CA MET A 533 45.20 6.38 -5.97
C MET A 533 46.43 6.16 -5.08
N ILE A 534 46.32 6.39 -3.78
CA ILE A 534 47.42 6.11 -2.82
C ILE A 534 47.73 4.61 -2.82
N LYS A 535 46.68 3.75 -2.77
CA LYS A 535 46.87 2.30 -2.85
C LYS A 535 47.55 1.88 -4.17
N MET A 536 47.11 2.47 -5.28
CA MET A 536 47.69 2.19 -6.62
C MET A 536 49.16 2.50 -6.66
N ILE A 537 49.58 3.67 -6.15
CA ILE A 537 51.00 4.07 -6.09
C ILE A 537 51.80 3.06 -5.23
N LYS A 538 51.27 2.69 -4.09
CA LYS A 538 51.89 1.70 -3.19
C LYS A 538 52.07 0.35 -3.88
N PHE A 539 51.04 -0.14 -4.56
CA PHE A 539 51.12 -1.41 -5.28
C PHE A 539 52.06 -1.34 -6.49
N GLN A 540 52.11 -0.21 -7.20
CA GLN A 540 53.06 0.02 -8.29
C GLN A 540 54.49 -0.02 -7.81
N GLN A 541 54.79 0.61 -6.64
CA GLN A 541 56.13 0.60 -6.04
C GLN A 541 56.53 -0.83 -5.64
N ALA A 542 55.60 -1.59 -5.03
CA ALA A 542 55.84 -2.99 -4.64
C ALA A 542 56.04 -3.88 -5.86
N TYR A 543 55.29 -3.65 -6.93
CA TYR A 543 55.43 -4.35 -8.20
C TYR A 543 56.79 -4.11 -8.80
N ASN A 544 57.24 -2.83 -8.86
CA ASN A 544 58.57 -2.44 -9.38
C ASN A 544 59.70 -3.06 -8.54
N ALA A 545 59.57 -3.10 -7.21
CA ALA A 545 60.54 -3.72 -6.31
C ALA A 545 60.65 -5.24 -6.59
N SER A 546 59.51 -5.92 -6.79
CA SER A 546 59.48 -7.36 -7.12
C SER A 546 60.12 -7.63 -8.48
N ALA A 547 59.88 -6.76 -9.47
CA ALA A 547 60.47 -6.86 -10.82
C ALA A 547 61.99 -6.69 -10.75
N ARG A 548 62.48 -5.70 -9.98
CA ARG A 548 63.95 -5.50 -9.78
C ARG A 548 64.59 -6.72 -9.12
N MET A 549 63.89 -7.35 -8.17
CA MET A 549 64.39 -8.56 -7.53
C MET A 549 64.58 -9.69 -8.54
N ILE A 550 63.66 -9.86 -9.49
CA ILE A 550 63.77 -10.82 -10.57
C ILE A 550 65.01 -10.52 -11.43
N SER A 551 65.24 -9.27 -11.81
CA SER A 551 66.41 -8.87 -12.59
C SER A 551 67.73 -9.18 -11.87
N VAL A 552 67.81 -8.91 -10.56
CA VAL A 552 69.01 -9.18 -9.75
C VAL A 552 69.25 -10.72 -9.67
N VAL A 553 68.19 -11.51 -9.53
CA VAL A 553 68.31 -12.98 -9.50
C VAL A 553 68.78 -13.47 -10.89
N ASP A 554 68.32 -12.89 -11.97
CA ASP A 554 68.71 -13.23 -13.33
C ASP A 554 70.22 -12.93 -13.55
N GLU A 555 70.72 -11.76 -13.11
CA GLU A 555 72.13 -11.42 -13.13
C GLU A 555 72.98 -12.38 -12.31
N MET A 556 72.45 -12.84 -11.14
CA MET A 556 73.14 -13.85 -10.30
C MET A 556 73.22 -15.19 -11.03
N LEU A 557 72.14 -15.62 -11.73
CA LEU A 557 72.14 -16.83 -12.50
C LEU A 557 73.12 -16.77 -13.67
N ASP A 558 73.16 -15.64 -14.38
CA ASP A 558 74.13 -15.38 -15.48
C ASP A 558 75.57 -15.49 -14.97
N THR A 559 75.84 -14.88 -13.82
CA THR A 559 77.17 -14.94 -13.21
C THR A 559 77.55 -16.38 -12.88
N LEU A 560 76.58 -17.14 -12.30
CA LEU A 560 76.80 -18.54 -11.97
C LEU A 560 77.06 -19.42 -13.20
N ASN A 561 76.36 -19.14 -14.31
CA ASN A 561 76.52 -19.88 -15.58
C ASN A 561 77.87 -19.58 -16.26
N ARG A 562 78.49 -18.42 -15.97
CA ARG A 562 79.80 -18.02 -16.53
C ARG A 562 80.98 -18.55 -15.68
N MET A 563 80.69 -19.06 -14.49
CA MET A 563 81.69 -19.65 -13.59
C MET A 563 81.86 -21.15 -13.88
#